data_e45cdc5cd09977859e94b26cd01dc307
#
_entry.id   e45cdc5cd09977859e94b26cd01dc307
#
_cell.length_a   1.000
_cell.length_b   1.000
_cell.length_c   1.000
_cell.angle_alpha   90.00
_cell.angle_beta   90.00
_cell.angle_gamma   90.00
#
_symmetry.space_group_name_H-M   'P 1'
#
loop_
_entity.id
_entity.type
_entity.pdbx_description
1 polymer ?
#
loop_
_entity_poly.entity_id
_entity_poly.type
_entity_poly.pdbx_seq_one_letter_code
_entity_poly.pdbx_strand_id
1 'polypeptide(L)'
;GGIKTSTFFVLIQGIHSSATNRGEKAFRYSVPADAFRKAAVITLIALGVVLTGTYLVILFEPELPFLDVLFEMVSAFGTVGLSTGITPGLTVGSKLVAILIMYIGRLGPLTIASLWYFSNGERTRYPEGNISIG
;
A
#
# COMPACT_ATOMS: atom_id res chain seq x y z
N GLY A 1 -4.47 11.13 2.65
CA GLY A 1 -3.89 10.17 1.71
C GLY A 1 -3.30 8.95 2.40
N GLY A 2 -2.80 8.03 1.63
CA GLY A 2 -2.14 6.83 2.15
C GLY A 2 -3.08 5.79 2.77
N ILE A 3 -2.54 4.98 3.68
CA ILE A 3 -3.28 3.93 4.38
C ILE A 3 -4.04 4.55 5.55
N LYS A 4 -5.36 4.26 5.64
CA LYS A 4 -6.18 4.73 6.75
C LYS A 4 -5.80 4.03 8.06
N THR A 5 -5.91 4.73 9.19
CA THR A 5 -5.64 4.19 10.54
C THR A 5 -6.48 2.96 10.84
N SER A 6 -7.72 2.89 10.34
CA SER A 6 -8.58 1.70 10.46
C SER A 6 -7.98 0.46 9.76
N THR A 7 -7.37 0.62 8.58
CA THR A 7 -6.69 -0.45 7.85
C THR A 7 -5.50 -0.97 8.64
N PHE A 8 -4.69 -0.07 9.20
CA PHE A 8 -3.54 -0.41 10.03
C PHE A 8 -3.96 -1.16 11.31
N PHE A 9 -5.03 -0.69 11.97
CA PHE A 9 -5.58 -1.35 13.15
C PHE A 9 -6.06 -2.77 12.84
N VAL A 10 -6.82 -2.95 11.75
CA VAL A 10 -7.32 -4.28 11.33
C VAL A 10 -6.16 -5.23 11.00
N LEU A 11 -5.08 -4.74 10.39
CA LEU A 11 -3.89 -5.54 10.10
C LEU A 11 -3.21 -6.04 11.38
N ILE A 12 -2.93 -5.13 12.33
CA ILE A 12 -2.29 -5.53 13.60
C ILE A 12 -3.16 -6.54 14.34
N GLN A 13 -4.47 -6.28 14.39
CA GLN A 13 -5.42 -7.17 15.06
C GLN A 13 -5.46 -8.55 14.38
N GLY A 14 -5.50 -8.60 13.05
CA GLY A 14 -5.51 -9.84 12.30
C GLY A 14 -4.22 -10.65 12.45
N ILE A 15 -3.05 -9.98 12.42
CA ILE A 15 -1.76 -10.64 12.66
C ILE A 15 -1.71 -11.21 14.08
N HIS A 16 -2.13 -10.42 15.08
CA HIS A 16 -2.14 -10.86 16.48
C HIS A 16 -3.11 -12.04 16.69
N SER A 17 -4.28 -12.00 16.07
CA SER A 17 -5.28 -13.07 16.12
C SER A 17 -4.78 -14.35 15.47
N SER A 18 -4.17 -14.25 14.28
CA SER A 18 -3.57 -15.39 13.58
C SER A 18 -2.42 -16.02 14.37
N ALA A 19 -1.59 -15.21 15.02
CA ALA A 19 -0.46 -15.68 15.83
C ALA A 19 -0.92 -16.35 17.13
N THR A 20 -2.08 -15.96 17.69
CA THR A 20 -2.54 -16.43 19.00
C THR A 20 -3.60 -17.56 18.88
N ASN A 21 -3.99 -17.93 17.67
CA ASN A 21 -5.04 -18.92 17.36
C ASN A 21 -6.37 -18.67 18.12
N ARG A 22 -6.64 -17.41 18.44
CA ARG A 22 -7.88 -16.93 19.07
C ARG A 22 -8.71 -16.21 18.01
N GLY A 23 -10.02 -16.47 18.00
CA GLY A 23 -10.94 -15.83 17.05
C GLY A 23 -10.77 -14.31 17.00
N GLU A 24 -10.91 -13.73 15.82
CA GLU A 24 -10.75 -12.30 15.53
C GLU A 24 -11.72 -11.46 16.35
N LYS A 25 -11.28 -10.92 17.49
CA LYS A 25 -12.08 -10.07 18.37
C LYS A 25 -11.38 -8.73 18.55
N ALA A 26 -12.04 -7.66 18.13
CA ALA A 26 -11.67 -6.29 18.49
C ALA A 26 -12.68 -5.77 19.51
N PHE A 27 -12.25 -5.53 20.74
CA PHE A 27 -13.03 -4.97 21.87
C PHE A 27 -14.32 -5.69 22.27
N ARG A 28 -15.17 -6.14 21.51
CA ARG A 28 -16.42 -6.89 21.70
C ARG A 28 -17.03 -7.33 20.37
N TYR A 29 -16.42 -6.93 19.24
CA TYR A 29 -16.89 -7.27 17.91
C TYR A 29 -15.89 -8.18 17.22
N SER A 30 -16.37 -9.20 16.53
CA SER A 30 -15.55 -10.00 15.64
C SER A 30 -15.22 -9.17 14.38
N VAL A 31 -13.93 -9.04 14.05
CA VAL A 31 -13.50 -8.45 12.78
C VAL A 31 -13.77 -9.47 11.68
N PRO A 32 -14.56 -9.15 10.64
CA PRO A 32 -14.79 -10.07 9.53
C PRO A 32 -13.47 -10.44 8.85
N ALA A 33 -13.27 -11.72 8.52
CA ALA A 33 -12.09 -12.19 7.79
C ALA A 33 -11.88 -11.43 6.47
N ASP A 34 -12.97 -11.00 5.83
CA ASP A 34 -12.93 -10.15 4.63
C ASP A 34 -12.31 -8.77 4.86
N ALA A 35 -12.48 -8.18 6.06
CA ALA A 35 -11.87 -6.89 6.39
C ALA A 35 -10.35 -7.03 6.51
N PHE A 36 -9.86 -8.11 7.12
CA PHE A 36 -8.43 -8.40 7.19
C PHE A 36 -7.82 -8.63 5.80
N ARG A 37 -8.47 -9.46 4.96
CA ARG A 37 -8.03 -9.70 3.58
C ARG A 37 -7.94 -8.40 2.78
N LYS A 38 -8.97 -7.54 2.86
CA LYS A 38 -8.97 -6.22 2.21
C LYS A 38 -7.85 -5.32 2.72
N ALA A 39 -7.64 -5.27 4.05
CA ALA A 39 -6.57 -4.49 4.65
C ALA A 39 -5.18 -4.96 4.19
N ALA A 40 -4.95 -6.27 4.14
CA ALA A 40 -3.71 -6.85 3.65
C ALA A 40 -3.44 -6.50 2.18
N VAL A 41 -4.44 -6.64 1.31
CA VAL A 41 -4.33 -6.29 -0.11
C VAL A 41 -4.01 -4.80 -0.29
N ILE A 42 -4.71 -3.91 0.42
CA ILE A 42 -4.47 -2.47 0.36
C ILE A 42 -3.02 -2.15 0.77
N THR A 43 -2.53 -2.77 1.83
CA THR A 43 -1.16 -2.53 2.33
C THR A 43 -0.11 -3.05 1.36
N LEU A 44 -0.31 -4.23 0.77
CA LEU A 44 0.61 -4.78 -0.23
C LEU A 44 0.66 -3.90 -1.49
N ILE A 45 -0.49 -3.42 -1.97
CA ILE A 45 -0.53 -2.49 -3.11
C ILE A 45 0.18 -1.19 -2.76
N ALA A 46 -0.08 -0.61 -1.59
CA ALA A 46 0.56 0.62 -1.14
C ALA A 46 2.08 0.47 -1.07
N LEU A 47 2.56 -0.63 -0.46
CA LEU A 47 3.98 -0.95 -0.39
C LEU A 47 4.59 -1.11 -1.79
N GLY A 48 3.90 -1.85 -2.68
CA GLY A 48 4.32 -2.02 -4.07
C GLY A 48 4.45 -0.69 -4.81
N VAL A 49 3.49 0.22 -4.67
CA VAL A 49 3.52 1.55 -5.30
C VAL A 49 4.71 2.37 -4.78
N VAL A 50 4.92 2.41 -3.46
CA VAL A 50 6.02 3.16 -2.85
C VAL A 50 7.37 2.60 -3.29
N LEU A 51 7.57 1.28 -3.26
CA LEU A 51 8.82 0.64 -3.67
C LEU A 51 9.10 0.84 -5.17
N THR A 52 8.08 0.73 -6.01
CA THR A 52 8.21 0.98 -7.45
C THR A 52 8.60 2.43 -7.72
N GLY A 53 7.96 3.37 -7.04
CA GLY A 53 8.31 4.78 -7.16
C GLY A 53 9.72 5.09 -6.68
N THR A 54 10.13 4.53 -5.55
CA THR A 54 11.49 4.66 -5.03
C THR A 54 12.50 4.12 -6.04
N TYR A 55 12.24 2.95 -6.60
CA TYR A 55 13.10 2.35 -7.64
C TYR A 55 13.22 3.23 -8.88
N LEU A 56 12.10 3.75 -9.40
CA LEU A 56 12.10 4.64 -10.57
C LEU A 56 12.90 5.93 -10.30
N VAL A 57 12.74 6.53 -9.12
CA VAL A 57 13.50 7.74 -8.78
C VAL A 57 15.00 7.43 -8.69
N ILE A 58 15.41 6.31 -8.10
CA ILE A 58 16.82 5.91 -8.04
C ILE A 58 17.42 5.68 -9.44
N LEU A 59 16.62 5.19 -10.40
CA LEU A 59 17.08 5.07 -11.79
C LEU A 59 17.39 6.43 -12.43
N PHE A 60 16.63 7.48 -12.07
CA PHE A 60 16.89 8.84 -12.56
C PHE A 60 17.97 9.57 -11.75
N GLU A 61 18.16 9.21 -10.49
CA GLU A 61 19.01 9.89 -9.50
C GLU A 61 19.86 8.87 -8.72
N PRO A 62 20.81 8.19 -9.35
CA PRO A 62 21.60 7.14 -8.71
C PRO A 62 22.50 7.65 -7.58
N GLU A 63 22.78 8.96 -7.55
CA GLU A 63 23.61 9.61 -6.53
C GLU A 63 22.91 9.84 -5.19
N LEU A 64 21.56 9.76 -5.17
CA LEU A 64 20.78 10.04 -3.96
C LEU A 64 20.77 8.84 -3.00
N PRO A 65 20.87 9.09 -1.67
CA PRO A 65 20.72 8.03 -0.67
C PRO A 65 19.36 7.35 -0.75
N PHE A 66 19.34 6.02 -0.76
CA PHE A 66 18.10 5.24 -0.82
C PHE A 66 17.06 5.64 0.22
N LEU A 67 17.49 5.89 1.47
CA LEU A 67 16.58 6.26 2.56
C LEU A 67 15.91 7.61 2.35
N ASP A 68 16.60 8.57 1.77
CA ASP A 68 16.03 9.88 1.48
C ASP A 68 14.98 9.80 0.39
N VAL A 69 15.27 9.04 -0.68
CA VAL A 69 14.30 8.78 -1.76
C VAL A 69 13.10 8.01 -1.25
N LEU A 70 13.31 6.96 -0.44
CA LEU A 70 12.23 6.19 0.17
C LEU A 70 11.35 7.08 1.05
N PHE A 71 11.94 7.94 1.88
CA PHE A 71 11.21 8.87 2.72
C PHE A 71 10.33 9.82 1.90
N GLU A 72 10.89 10.40 0.81
CA GLU A 72 10.13 11.27 -0.11
C GLU A 72 8.94 10.53 -0.74
N MET A 73 9.14 9.28 -1.19
CA MET A 73 8.07 8.49 -1.82
C MET A 73 6.99 8.08 -0.82
N VAL A 74 7.36 7.74 0.41
CA VAL A 74 6.39 7.48 1.50
C VAL A 74 5.60 8.74 1.84
N SER A 75 6.29 9.89 1.96
CA SER A 75 5.66 11.19 2.22
C SER A 75 4.73 11.60 1.08
N ALA A 76 5.15 11.40 -0.17
CA ALA A 76 4.34 11.65 -1.36
C ALA A 76 3.07 10.78 -1.36
N PHE A 77 3.20 9.47 -1.15
CA PHE A 77 2.07 8.54 -1.08
C PHE A 77 1.09 8.88 0.06
N GLY A 78 1.63 9.21 1.23
CA GLY A 78 0.84 9.65 2.39
C GLY A 78 0.23 11.04 2.24
N THR A 79 0.66 11.82 1.23
CA THR A 79 0.34 13.25 1.07
C THR A 79 0.65 14.06 2.35
N VAL A 80 1.75 13.72 3.03
CA VAL A 80 2.15 14.28 4.32
C VAL A 80 2.81 15.64 4.16
N GLY A 81 3.64 15.80 3.11
CA GLY A 81 4.36 17.04 2.83
C GLY A 81 5.67 17.20 3.60
N LEU A 82 6.16 16.13 4.24
CA LEU A 82 7.50 16.11 4.83
C LEU A 82 8.54 15.80 3.76
N SER A 83 9.72 16.42 3.86
CA SER A 83 10.83 16.23 2.93
C SER A 83 12.15 16.19 3.69
N THR A 84 13.10 15.40 3.20
CA THR A 84 14.49 15.43 3.63
C THR A 84 15.27 16.59 2.99
N GLY A 85 14.62 17.37 2.10
CA GLY A 85 15.22 18.50 1.41
C GLY A 85 15.74 18.18 0.01
N ILE A 86 15.61 16.93 -0.47
CA ILE A 86 16.09 16.55 -1.80
C ILE A 86 15.13 16.98 -2.93
N THR A 87 13.85 17.24 -2.63
CA THR A 87 12.79 17.55 -3.62
C THR A 87 13.15 18.68 -4.59
N PRO A 88 13.75 19.82 -4.18
CA PRO A 88 14.11 20.87 -5.13
C PRO A 88 15.13 20.44 -6.18
N GLY A 89 16.08 19.56 -5.80
CA GLY A 89 17.15 19.05 -6.66
C GLY A 89 16.74 17.93 -7.60
N LEU A 90 15.57 17.35 -7.42
CA LEU A 90 15.10 16.24 -8.27
C LEU A 90 14.94 16.65 -9.73
N THR A 91 15.25 15.73 -10.65
CA THR A 91 14.99 15.89 -12.08
C THR A 91 13.49 15.95 -12.38
N VAL A 92 13.14 16.40 -13.56
CA VAL A 92 11.73 16.45 -14.02
C VAL A 92 11.10 15.06 -14.00
N GLY A 93 11.85 14.02 -14.38
CA GLY A 93 11.37 12.61 -14.34
C GLY A 93 11.02 12.18 -12.92
N SER A 94 11.92 12.41 -11.97
CA SER A 94 11.70 12.08 -10.54
C SER A 94 10.51 12.84 -9.96
N LYS A 95 10.34 14.13 -10.31
CA LYS A 95 9.19 14.94 -9.89
C LYS A 95 7.87 14.40 -10.44
N LEU A 96 7.84 13.96 -11.71
CA LEU A 96 6.66 13.33 -12.30
C LEU A 96 6.28 12.03 -11.59
N VAL A 97 7.26 11.19 -11.25
CA VAL A 97 7.03 9.97 -10.44
C VAL A 97 6.41 10.34 -9.09
N ALA A 98 6.95 11.34 -8.40
CA ALA A 98 6.41 11.80 -7.12
C ALA A 98 4.96 12.29 -7.24
N ILE A 99 4.63 13.06 -8.29
CA ILE A 99 3.26 13.53 -8.56
C ILE A 99 2.31 12.36 -8.79
N LEU A 100 2.72 11.35 -9.57
CA LEU A 100 1.91 10.15 -9.79
C LEU A 100 1.65 9.39 -8.48
N ILE A 101 2.67 9.25 -7.64
CA ILE A 101 2.54 8.60 -6.33
C ILE A 101 1.60 9.38 -5.41
N MET A 102 1.70 10.72 -5.38
CA MET A 102 0.76 11.58 -4.64
C MET A 102 -0.68 11.36 -5.11
N TYR A 103 -0.90 11.30 -6.41
CA TYR A 103 -2.21 11.07 -7.00
C TYR A 103 -2.78 9.70 -6.63
N ILE A 104 -1.97 8.63 -6.75
CA ILE A 104 -2.34 7.26 -6.36
C ILE A 104 -2.67 7.20 -4.86
N GLY A 105 -1.83 7.79 -4.02
CA GLY A 105 -2.05 7.85 -2.57
C GLY A 105 -3.33 8.60 -2.18
N ARG A 106 -3.70 9.63 -2.95
CA ARG A 106 -4.92 10.42 -2.73
C ARG A 106 -6.19 9.68 -3.13
N LEU A 107 -6.20 9.00 -4.27
CA LEU A 107 -7.33 8.18 -4.73
C LEU A 107 -7.57 6.98 -3.80
N GLY A 108 -6.53 6.50 -3.17
CA GLY A 108 -6.52 5.29 -2.36
C GLY A 108 -6.28 4.02 -3.19
N PRO A 109 -5.43 3.14 -2.71
CA PRO A 109 -5.01 1.95 -3.44
C PRO A 109 -6.17 0.98 -3.75
N LEU A 110 -7.22 0.97 -2.94
CA LEU A 110 -8.41 0.14 -3.18
C LEU A 110 -9.22 0.62 -4.38
N THR A 111 -9.33 1.93 -4.58
CA THR A 111 -10.04 2.50 -5.73
C THR A 111 -9.35 2.13 -7.04
N ILE A 112 -8.02 2.17 -7.06
CA ILE A 112 -7.23 1.77 -8.24
C ILE A 112 -7.36 0.28 -8.49
N ALA A 113 -7.29 -0.55 -7.45
CA ALA A 113 -7.51 -1.99 -7.57
C ALA A 113 -8.92 -2.33 -8.07
N SER A 114 -9.95 -1.59 -7.64
CA SER A 114 -11.32 -1.81 -8.10
C SER A 114 -11.53 -1.41 -9.57
N LEU A 115 -10.91 -0.34 -10.04
CA LEU A 115 -10.96 0.04 -11.46
C LEU A 115 -10.37 -1.06 -12.36
N TRP A 116 -9.28 -1.69 -11.92
CA TRP A 116 -8.67 -2.80 -12.67
C TRP A 116 -9.53 -4.06 -12.64
N TYR A 117 -10.19 -4.34 -11.52
CA TYR A 117 -11.08 -5.49 -11.38
C TYR A 117 -12.35 -5.36 -12.23
N PHE A 118 -12.92 -4.16 -12.34
CA PHE A 118 -14.09 -3.90 -13.19
C PHE A 118 -13.78 -3.93 -14.70
N SER A 119 -12.51 -3.68 -15.08
CA SER A 119 -12.08 -3.76 -16.49
C SER A 119 -11.99 -5.22 -17.00
N ASN A 120 -11.81 -6.20 -16.11
CA ASN A 120 -11.71 -7.62 -16.45
C ASN A 120 -13.00 -8.39 -16.07
N GLY A 121 -14.15 -7.86 -16.49
CA GLY A 121 -15.43 -8.47 -16.20
C GLY A 121 -15.63 -9.84 -16.85
N GLU A 122 -15.23 -10.92 -16.18
CA GLU A 122 -15.89 -12.21 -16.24
C GLU A 122 -15.65 -12.97 -14.93
N ARG A 123 -16.74 -13.25 -14.24
CA ARG A 123 -16.75 -14.05 -13.02
C ARG A 123 -16.55 -15.53 -13.33
N THR A 124 -15.34 -15.98 -13.48
CA THR A 124 -15.03 -17.40 -13.32
C THR A 124 -14.86 -17.69 -11.84
N ARG A 125 -15.88 -18.24 -11.20
CA ARG A 125 -15.76 -18.89 -9.90
C ARG A 125 -14.95 -20.16 -10.08
N TYR A 126 -13.67 -20.12 -9.70
CA TYR A 126 -12.91 -21.35 -9.51
C TYR A 126 -13.27 -21.95 -8.15
N PRO A 127 -13.43 -23.30 -8.06
CA PRO A 127 -13.62 -23.97 -6.78
C PRO A 127 -12.39 -23.73 -5.89
N GLU A 128 -12.63 -23.46 -4.60
CA GLU A 128 -11.57 -23.22 -3.61
C GLU A 128 -10.75 -24.51 -3.44
N GLY A 129 -9.51 -24.51 -3.91
CA GLY A 129 -8.54 -25.53 -3.61
C GLY A 129 -7.89 -25.25 -2.25
N ASN A 130 -7.90 -26.24 -1.35
CA ASN A 130 -7.16 -26.16 -0.09
C ASN A 130 -5.65 -26.16 -0.37
N ILE A 131 -5.00 -25.01 -0.23
CA ILE A 131 -3.55 -24.90 -0.26
C ILE A 131 -3.07 -24.96 1.19
N SER A 132 -2.40 -26.05 1.56
CA SER A 132 -1.70 -26.17 2.83
C SER A 132 -0.45 -25.30 2.78
N ILE A 133 -0.44 -24.22 3.54
CA ILE A 133 0.74 -23.39 3.77
C ILE A 133 1.35 -23.88 5.08
N GLY A 134 2.56 -24.46 4.98
CA GLY A 134 3.31 -25.04 6.10
C GLY A 134 3.74 -24.05 7.17
#